data_1e24db5b233116ac6f0a4c99bc574c77
#
_entry.id   1e24db5b233116ac6f0a4c99bc574c77
#
_cell.length_a   1.000
_cell.length_b   1.000
_cell.length_c   1.000
_cell.angle_alpha   90.00
_cell.angle_beta   90.00
_cell.angle_gamma   90.00
#
_symmetry.space_group_name_H-M   'P 1'
#
loop_
_entity.id
_entity.type
_entity.pdbx_description
1 polymer ?
#
loop_
_entity_poly.entity_id
_entity_poly.type
_entity_poly.pdbx_seq_one_letter_code
_entity_poly.pdbx_strand_id
1 'polypeptide(L)'
;MARKRSAPLDGTLVVLEHQSQVLAGNPLGDPHVRKLAVWLPPQYDDAGGKGRGRRLPVLYDFVGFTGSGLAHTNWKPFGDNVPERVARLIHEKKMGPAIMVFPDCFTSLGGNQYVNSSAIGAYADYLTKEIVPFVDREFRTLGSREHRGCFGKSSGGYGAIIHAMKYAKHWGAIADHSGDAYFDFVYHHDWPNTLNELAKFREPKRLEGPYNALAETRARKGLAVGFDDGRVRRFLDAVWKREKLSTAEGHAIMNVCMAATYDPDPKAPLGFRLPFNLETGELLGSRWRNWLKHDPIRLVGRYAANLRTLKGIYIDCGWRDQYHIHYGTRILSQRLAESGIRHTYQEFDDNHSDVDYRMDVSLPFLYRALKP
;
A
#
# COMPACT_ATOMS: atom_id res chain seq x y z
N MET A 1 4.97 -30.22 14.33
CA MET A 1 5.20 -29.80 15.73
C MET A 1 4.81 -28.35 15.89
N ALA A 2 3.92 -28.02 16.82
CA ALA A 2 3.63 -26.63 17.13
C ALA A 2 4.93 -25.92 17.54
N ARG A 3 5.24 -24.81 16.88
CA ARG A 3 6.41 -23.99 17.23
C ARG A 3 6.24 -23.52 18.67
N LYS A 4 7.09 -23.95 19.60
CA LYS A 4 7.13 -23.35 20.94
C LYS A 4 7.37 -21.85 20.74
N ARG A 5 6.43 -21.01 21.15
CA ARG A 5 6.69 -19.57 21.26
C ARG A 5 7.94 -19.40 22.13
N SER A 6 8.99 -18.91 21.54
CA SER A 6 10.11 -18.38 22.29
C SER A 6 9.61 -17.14 23.06
N ALA A 7 10.14 -16.92 24.23
CA ALA A 7 10.04 -15.83 25.17
C ALA A 7 9.00 -14.71 24.95
N PRO A 8 8.46 -14.07 26.01
CA PRO A 8 7.52 -12.97 25.90
C PRO A 8 8.08 -11.84 25.01
N LEU A 9 7.16 -11.12 24.37
CA LEU A 9 7.47 -9.91 23.60
C LEU A 9 8.35 -8.98 24.43
N ASP A 10 9.64 -8.99 24.13
CA ASP A 10 10.55 -7.98 24.65
C ASP A 10 10.30 -6.69 23.85
N GLY A 11 9.92 -5.62 24.52
CA GLY A 11 9.64 -4.30 23.94
C GLY A 11 8.23 -3.81 24.26
N THR A 12 7.98 -2.55 23.95
CA THR A 12 6.73 -1.86 24.33
C THR A 12 5.99 -1.43 23.07
N LEU A 13 4.72 -1.84 22.92
CA LEU A 13 3.81 -1.31 21.92
C LEU A 13 3.03 -0.13 22.51
N VAL A 14 3.26 1.06 21.94
CA VAL A 14 2.55 2.30 22.29
C VAL A 14 1.54 2.59 21.17
N VAL A 15 0.29 2.88 21.53
CA VAL A 15 -0.74 3.31 20.60
C VAL A 15 -1.12 4.75 20.91
N LEU A 16 -0.88 5.63 19.97
CA LEU A 16 -1.18 7.06 20.04
C LEU A 16 -2.33 7.40 19.10
N GLU A 17 -2.95 8.55 19.31
CA GLU A 17 -3.87 9.16 18.36
C GLU A 17 -3.18 10.37 17.70
N HIS A 18 -3.29 10.45 16.38
CA HIS A 18 -2.82 11.57 15.60
C HIS A 18 -4.00 12.24 14.88
N GLN A 19 -4.22 13.52 15.16
CA GLN A 19 -5.22 14.32 14.47
C GLN A 19 -4.59 14.91 13.21
N SER A 20 -4.88 14.31 12.06
CA SER A 20 -4.35 14.75 10.77
C SER A 20 -5.05 16.00 10.26
N GLN A 21 -4.29 17.00 9.88
CA GLN A 21 -4.79 18.21 9.23
C GLN A 21 -4.99 17.97 7.72
N VAL A 22 -4.09 17.22 7.08
CA VAL A 22 -4.16 16.97 5.63
C VAL A 22 -5.25 15.97 5.25
N LEU A 23 -5.74 15.15 6.19
CA LEU A 23 -6.87 14.26 5.97
C LEU A 23 -8.20 14.83 6.44
N ALA A 24 -8.20 15.98 7.13
CA ALA A 24 -9.42 16.65 7.54
C ALA A 24 -10.27 17.04 6.31
N GLY A 25 -11.56 16.67 6.33
CA GLY A 25 -12.47 16.93 5.20
C GLY A 25 -12.14 16.15 3.93
N ASN A 26 -11.50 14.99 4.03
CA ASN A 26 -11.22 14.14 2.86
C ASN A 26 -12.50 13.73 2.13
N PRO A 27 -12.44 13.47 0.79
CA PRO A 27 -13.62 13.25 -0.04
C PRO A 27 -14.47 12.03 0.35
N LEU A 28 -13.87 11.03 1.00
CA LEU A 28 -14.57 9.82 1.44
C LEU A 28 -15.32 10.01 2.76
N GLY A 29 -15.04 11.09 3.51
CA GLY A 29 -15.57 11.30 4.86
C GLY A 29 -14.94 10.37 5.90
N ASP A 30 -13.79 9.76 5.58
CA ASP A 30 -13.06 8.89 6.49
C ASP A 30 -12.52 9.67 7.70
N PRO A 31 -12.38 9.04 8.87
CA PRO A 31 -11.81 9.69 10.04
C PRO A 31 -10.45 10.31 9.76
N HIS A 32 -10.22 11.53 10.25
CA HIS A 32 -8.90 12.19 10.21
C HIS A 32 -8.14 12.08 11.53
N VAL A 33 -8.80 11.64 12.60
CA VAL A 33 -8.12 11.18 13.82
C VAL A 33 -7.76 9.72 13.64
N ARG A 34 -6.46 9.43 13.58
CA ARG A 34 -5.92 8.12 13.23
C ARG A 34 -5.11 7.54 14.37
N LYS A 35 -5.25 6.23 14.60
CA LYS A 35 -4.39 5.50 15.53
C LYS A 35 -3.02 5.28 14.89
N LEU A 36 -1.98 5.50 15.68
CA LEU A 36 -0.59 5.24 15.31
C LEU A 36 0.02 4.30 16.33
N ALA A 37 0.29 3.08 15.92
CA ALA A 37 1.02 2.14 16.77
C ALA A 37 2.53 2.31 16.54
N VAL A 38 3.30 2.30 17.62
CA VAL A 38 4.77 2.38 17.60
C VAL A 38 5.31 1.32 18.55
N TRP A 39 6.13 0.42 18.02
CA TRP A 39 6.83 -0.55 18.85
C TRP A 39 8.25 -0.07 19.14
N LEU A 40 8.60 -0.10 20.41
CA LEU A 40 9.90 0.30 20.96
C LEU A 40 10.66 -0.96 21.42
N PRO A 41 11.89 -1.21 20.94
CA PRO A 41 12.67 -2.34 21.40
C PRO A 41 13.12 -2.15 22.86
N PRO A 42 13.46 -3.23 23.60
CA PRO A 42 13.92 -3.12 24.99
C PRO A 42 15.09 -2.14 25.15
N GLN A 43 15.98 -2.09 24.19
CA GLN A 43 17.14 -1.19 24.17
C GLN A 43 16.79 0.30 24.06
N TYR A 44 15.52 0.63 23.82
CA TYR A 44 15.05 2.01 23.78
C TYR A 44 15.15 2.66 25.16
N ASP A 45 14.85 1.92 26.23
CA ASP A 45 14.90 2.40 27.62
C ASP A 45 16.22 2.07 28.34
N ASP A 46 17.09 1.26 27.72
CA ASP A 46 18.43 0.96 28.23
C ASP A 46 19.32 2.19 28.23
N ALA A 47 19.16 3.02 29.23
CA ALA A 47 19.85 4.30 29.37
C ALA A 47 21.28 4.19 29.92
N GLY A 48 21.84 3.00 30.06
CA GLY A 48 23.20 2.83 30.60
C GLY A 48 23.50 3.64 31.88
N GLY A 49 22.50 3.84 32.72
CA GLY A 49 22.61 4.54 34.00
C GLY A 49 22.77 6.07 33.92
N LYS A 50 22.71 6.71 32.75
CA LYS A 50 22.94 8.17 32.59
C LYS A 50 21.73 8.96 32.04
N GLY A 51 20.53 8.48 32.17
CA GLY A 51 19.27 9.25 32.00
C GLY A 51 18.96 9.78 30.58
N ARG A 52 19.71 9.43 29.56
CA ARG A 52 19.43 9.77 28.14
C ARG A 52 19.41 8.48 27.32
N GLY A 53 18.21 7.95 27.06
CA GLY A 53 18.04 6.78 26.21
C GLY A 53 18.63 6.95 24.80
N ARG A 54 19.01 5.85 24.17
CA ARG A 54 19.63 5.80 22.85
C ARG A 54 18.65 6.28 21.76
N ARG A 55 19.11 7.07 20.80
CA ARG A 55 18.39 7.34 19.55
C ARG A 55 18.54 6.17 18.59
N LEU A 56 17.46 5.78 17.94
CA LEU A 56 17.41 4.58 17.10
C LEU A 56 16.96 4.93 15.66
N PRO A 57 17.34 4.10 14.67
CA PRO A 57 16.74 4.15 13.34
C PRO A 57 15.26 3.76 13.40
N VAL A 58 14.50 4.19 12.40
CA VAL A 58 13.05 4.00 12.34
C VAL A 58 12.63 3.29 11.07
N LEU A 59 11.76 2.30 11.17
CA LEU A 59 11.18 1.57 10.05
C LEU A 59 9.64 1.74 10.08
N TYR A 60 9.09 2.17 8.95
CA TYR A 60 7.65 2.37 8.75
C TYR A 60 7.08 1.19 7.97
N ASP A 61 6.09 0.53 8.54
CA ASP A 61 5.40 -0.61 7.95
C ASP A 61 4.17 -0.14 7.16
N PHE A 62 4.20 -0.31 5.85
CA PHE A 62 3.10 -0.05 4.93
C PHE A 62 2.34 -1.34 4.67
N VAL A 63 1.12 -1.43 5.19
CA VAL A 63 0.31 -2.65 5.07
C VAL A 63 -0.27 -2.81 3.66
N GLY A 64 -0.65 -4.05 3.33
CA GLY A 64 -1.33 -4.37 2.09
C GLY A 64 -2.77 -3.84 2.03
N PHE A 65 -3.42 -4.01 0.87
CA PHE A 65 -4.83 -3.63 0.66
C PHE A 65 -5.73 -4.26 1.74
N THR A 66 -6.71 -3.51 2.21
CA THR A 66 -7.62 -3.82 3.33
C THR A 66 -6.98 -3.92 4.72
N GLY A 67 -5.68 -3.65 4.85
CA GLY A 67 -4.98 -3.60 6.12
C GLY A 67 -4.93 -2.21 6.76
N SER A 68 -4.70 -2.19 8.07
CA SER A 68 -4.26 -1.01 8.81
C SER A 68 -3.00 -1.36 9.59
N GLY A 69 -2.23 -0.37 10.06
CA GLY A 69 -0.99 -0.61 10.79
C GLY A 69 -1.17 -1.55 11.99
N LEU A 70 -2.30 -1.47 12.70
CA LEU A 70 -2.61 -2.36 13.82
C LEU A 70 -2.72 -3.84 13.41
N ALA A 71 -3.07 -4.16 12.17
CA ALA A 71 -3.18 -5.54 11.71
C ALA A 71 -1.85 -6.31 11.84
N HIS A 72 -0.72 -5.64 11.64
CA HIS A 72 0.61 -6.25 11.75
C HIS A 72 1.11 -6.40 13.20
N THR A 73 0.39 -5.86 14.17
CA THR A 73 0.65 -6.04 15.61
C THR A 73 -0.20 -7.14 16.26
N ASN A 74 -1.19 -7.69 15.52
CA ASN A 74 -2.09 -8.72 16.03
C ASN A 74 -1.37 -10.05 16.23
N TRP A 75 -1.80 -10.78 17.27
CA TRP A 75 -1.32 -12.14 17.53
C TRP A 75 -1.58 -13.08 16.34
N LYS A 76 -0.61 -13.92 16.00
CA LYS A 76 -0.70 -14.95 14.96
C LYS A 76 -0.50 -16.35 15.54
N PRO A 77 -1.35 -17.35 15.20
CA PRO A 77 -1.24 -18.70 15.78
C PRO A 77 -0.01 -19.49 15.30
N PHE A 78 0.45 -19.27 14.08
CA PHE A 78 1.51 -20.06 13.43
C PHE A 78 2.69 -19.22 12.93
N GLY A 79 2.79 -17.96 13.35
CA GLY A 79 3.87 -17.08 12.92
C GLY A 79 4.10 -15.94 13.90
N ASP A 80 5.14 -15.17 13.65
CA ASP A 80 5.40 -13.94 14.40
C ASP A 80 4.61 -12.79 13.76
N ASN A 81 4.00 -11.92 14.57
CA ASN A 81 3.63 -10.58 14.10
C ASN A 81 4.90 -9.74 13.91
N VAL A 82 4.79 -8.52 13.40
CA VAL A 82 5.98 -7.72 13.08
C VAL A 82 6.78 -7.35 14.34
N PRO A 83 6.19 -6.88 15.46
CA PRO A 83 6.90 -6.70 16.71
C PRO A 83 7.64 -7.95 17.22
N GLU A 84 6.98 -9.11 17.24
CA GLU A 84 7.59 -10.39 17.66
C GLU A 84 8.77 -10.76 16.76
N ARG A 85 8.63 -10.57 15.44
CA ARG A 85 9.66 -10.81 14.45
C ARG A 85 10.89 -9.95 14.67
N VAL A 86 10.69 -8.64 14.86
CA VAL A 86 11.79 -7.70 15.10
C VAL A 86 12.51 -8.02 16.40
N ALA A 87 11.76 -8.29 17.49
CA ALA A 87 12.34 -8.70 18.78
C ALA A 87 13.20 -9.96 18.63
N ARG A 88 12.71 -10.98 17.91
CA ARG A 88 13.45 -12.20 17.62
C ARG A 88 14.71 -11.92 16.80
N LEU A 89 14.62 -11.13 15.74
CA LEU A 89 15.77 -10.81 14.89
C LEU A 89 16.86 -10.04 15.64
N ILE A 90 16.49 -9.18 16.60
CA ILE A 90 17.41 -8.48 17.49
C ILE A 90 18.07 -9.47 18.46
N HIS A 91 17.29 -10.36 19.07
CA HIS A 91 17.80 -11.39 19.97
C HIS A 91 18.77 -12.33 19.25
N GLU A 92 18.45 -12.74 18.04
CA GLU A 92 19.31 -13.58 17.17
C GLU A 92 20.53 -12.81 16.58
N LYS A 93 20.69 -11.53 16.91
CA LYS A 93 21.76 -10.64 16.40
C LYS A 93 21.78 -10.53 14.86
N LYS A 94 20.66 -10.78 14.21
CA LYS A 94 20.50 -10.60 12.76
C LYS A 94 20.31 -9.14 12.38
N MET A 95 19.73 -8.34 13.27
CA MET A 95 19.66 -6.89 13.20
C MET A 95 19.88 -6.27 14.58
N GLY A 96 20.15 -4.98 14.62
CA GLY A 96 20.16 -4.23 15.88
C GLY A 96 18.81 -3.54 16.14
N PRO A 97 18.73 -2.81 17.28
CA PRO A 97 17.48 -2.17 17.71
C PRO A 97 17.02 -1.07 16.75
N ALA A 98 15.75 -1.10 16.39
CA ALA A 98 15.06 -0.11 15.58
C ALA A 98 13.65 0.14 16.11
N ILE A 99 13.13 1.35 15.97
CA ILE A 99 11.73 1.70 16.25
C ILE A 99 10.89 1.24 15.05
N MET A 100 9.75 0.59 15.32
CA MET A 100 8.80 0.20 14.28
C MET A 100 7.56 1.08 14.37
N VAL A 101 7.13 1.64 13.25
CA VAL A 101 5.97 2.53 13.15
C VAL A 101 4.92 1.91 12.24
N PHE A 102 3.68 1.86 12.70
CA PHE A 102 2.55 1.24 12.03
C PHE A 102 1.45 2.28 11.77
N PRO A 103 1.56 3.09 10.70
CA PRO A 103 0.57 4.12 10.41
C PRO A 103 -0.75 3.51 9.95
N ASP A 104 -1.87 4.10 10.39
CA ASP A 104 -3.18 3.76 9.87
C ASP A 104 -3.46 4.56 8.60
N CYS A 105 -3.46 3.87 7.48
CA CYS A 105 -3.79 4.41 6.15
C CYS A 105 -5.02 3.69 5.54
N PHE A 106 -5.85 3.02 6.34
CA PHE A 106 -7.08 2.41 5.85
C PHE A 106 -8.10 3.47 5.40
N THR A 107 -8.87 3.16 4.36
CA THR A 107 -9.95 4.02 3.84
C THR A 107 -11.24 3.23 3.65
N SER A 108 -12.35 3.93 3.49
CA SER A 108 -13.63 3.31 3.12
C SER A 108 -13.62 2.65 1.73
N LEU A 109 -12.57 2.81 0.95
CA LEU A 109 -12.32 2.03 -0.28
C LEU A 109 -11.33 0.88 -0.09
N GLY A 110 -10.89 0.61 1.14
CA GLY A 110 -9.98 -0.49 1.48
C GLY A 110 -8.49 -0.14 1.46
N GLY A 111 -8.09 1.00 0.91
CA GLY A 111 -6.70 1.44 0.83
C GLY A 111 -6.54 2.77 0.11
N ASN A 112 -5.31 3.16 -0.24
CA ASN A 112 -5.00 4.44 -0.89
C ASN A 112 -3.67 4.43 -1.66
N GLN A 113 -2.99 3.31 -1.71
CA GLN A 113 -1.69 3.13 -2.38
C GLN A 113 -0.59 4.10 -1.91
N TYR A 114 -0.74 4.68 -0.71
CA TYR A 114 0.23 5.58 -0.08
C TYR A 114 0.59 6.83 -0.91
N VAL A 115 -0.34 7.27 -1.77
CA VAL A 115 -0.20 8.47 -2.61
C VAL A 115 -1.30 9.49 -2.31
N ASN A 116 -1.14 10.71 -2.79
CA ASN A 116 -2.19 11.72 -2.73
C ASN A 116 -3.19 11.50 -3.88
N SER A 117 -4.48 11.54 -3.56
CA SER A 117 -5.57 11.54 -4.55
C SER A 117 -6.67 12.50 -4.13
N SER A 118 -7.17 13.31 -5.06
CA SER A 118 -8.32 14.19 -4.82
C SER A 118 -9.64 13.45 -4.64
N ALA A 119 -9.69 12.14 -4.88
CA ALA A 119 -10.86 11.30 -4.65
C ALA A 119 -10.81 10.53 -3.33
N ILE A 120 -9.63 10.44 -2.68
CA ILE A 120 -9.44 9.66 -1.45
C ILE A 120 -8.93 10.53 -0.31
N GLY A 121 -7.83 11.26 -0.54
CA GLY A 121 -7.15 12.06 0.47
C GLY A 121 -5.64 12.16 0.22
N ALA A 122 -4.97 12.98 1.01
CA ALA A 122 -3.54 13.29 0.85
C ALA A 122 -2.64 12.35 1.68
N TYR A 123 -2.69 11.04 1.43
CA TYR A 123 -2.01 10.04 2.28
C TYR A 123 -0.48 10.06 2.19
N ALA A 124 0.11 10.46 1.06
CA ALA A 124 1.54 10.68 1.00
C ALA A 124 1.97 11.88 1.87
N ASP A 125 1.17 12.93 1.89
CA ASP A 125 1.39 14.11 2.74
C ASP A 125 1.16 13.75 4.22
N TYR A 126 0.12 12.98 4.53
CA TYR A 126 -0.11 12.44 5.87
C TYR A 126 1.13 11.72 6.41
N LEU A 127 1.69 10.80 5.64
CA LEU A 127 2.90 10.08 6.05
C LEU A 127 4.12 10.99 6.18
N THR A 128 4.39 11.81 5.16
CA THR A 128 5.67 12.52 5.05
C THR A 128 5.70 13.87 5.75
N LYS A 129 4.56 14.55 5.85
CA LYS A 129 4.46 15.90 6.45
C LYS A 129 3.92 15.88 7.88
N GLU A 130 3.20 14.81 8.27
CA GLU A 130 2.61 14.72 9.60
C GLU A 130 3.19 13.55 10.41
N ILE A 131 3.07 12.29 9.94
CA ILE A 131 3.49 11.13 10.74
C ILE A 131 4.99 11.06 10.96
N VAL A 132 5.81 11.30 9.93
CA VAL A 132 7.27 11.30 10.08
C VAL A 132 7.74 12.36 11.10
N PRO A 133 7.40 13.65 11.00
CA PRO A 133 7.80 14.63 12.00
C PRO A 133 7.14 14.41 13.37
N PHE A 134 5.92 13.85 13.43
CA PHE A 134 5.28 13.49 14.70
C PHE A 134 6.09 12.42 15.45
N VAL A 135 6.48 11.34 14.77
CA VAL A 135 7.29 10.26 15.35
C VAL A 135 8.67 10.77 15.79
N ASP A 136 9.31 11.63 15.00
CA ASP A 136 10.61 12.20 15.35
C ASP A 136 10.53 13.13 16.58
N ARG A 137 9.37 13.75 16.84
CA ARG A 137 9.15 14.60 18.02
C ARG A 137 8.81 13.78 19.27
N GLU A 138 7.97 12.74 19.14
CA GLU A 138 7.48 11.96 20.27
C GLU A 138 8.50 10.90 20.74
N PHE A 139 9.38 10.43 19.86
CA PHE A 139 10.29 9.33 20.13
C PHE A 139 11.74 9.70 19.87
N ARG A 140 12.65 9.01 20.54
CA ARG A 140 14.11 9.17 20.37
C ARG A 140 14.58 8.51 19.08
N THR A 141 14.20 9.07 17.95
CA THR A 141 14.68 8.68 16.62
C THR A 141 16.03 9.36 16.31
N LEU A 142 16.75 8.86 15.32
CA LEU A 142 17.94 9.55 14.76
C LEU A 142 17.56 10.78 13.92
N GLY A 143 16.26 11.00 13.64
CA GLY A 143 15.69 12.22 13.10
C GLY A 143 16.12 12.60 11.68
N SER A 144 16.77 11.71 10.93
CA SER A 144 17.20 11.99 9.56
C SER A 144 16.77 10.89 8.59
N ARG A 145 16.70 11.23 7.29
CA ARG A 145 16.33 10.26 6.24
C ARG A 145 17.32 9.10 6.17
N GLU A 146 18.58 9.34 6.47
CA GLU A 146 19.67 8.36 6.42
C GLU A 146 19.46 7.19 7.39
N HIS A 147 18.59 7.39 8.38
CA HIS A 147 18.25 6.43 9.43
C HIS A 147 16.77 6.08 9.45
N ARG A 148 16.05 6.38 8.36
CA ARG A 148 14.60 6.10 8.21
C ARG A 148 14.33 5.28 6.98
N GLY A 149 13.57 4.18 7.15
CA GLY A 149 13.14 3.34 6.03
C GLY A 149 11.65 3.08 6.05
N CYS A 150 11.13 2.65 4.92
CA CYS A 150 9.79 2.08 4.83
C CYS A 150 9.82 0.74 4.10
N PHE A 151 8.85 -0.10 4.42
CA PHE A 151 8.71 -1.41 3.81
C PHE A 151 7.24 -1.81 3.81
N GLY A 152 6.90 -2.77 2.98
CA GLY A 152 5.55 -3.32 2.97
C GLY A 152 5.35 -4.40 1.93
N LYS A 153 4.14 -4.96 1.91
CA LYS A 153 3.74 -6.02 0.98
C LYS A 153 2.56 -5.56 0.13
N SER A 154 2.49 -6.01 -1.15
CA SER A 154 1.36 -5.71 -2.03
C SER A 154 1.21 -4.18 -2.23
N SER A 155 0.05 -3.60 -1.93
CA SER A 155 -0.13 -2.13 -1.88
C SER A 155 0.91 -1.43 -1.01
N GLY A 156 1.36 -2.06 0.08
CA GLY A 156 2.44 -1.52 0.93
C GLY A 156 3.82 -1.58 0.26
N GLY A 157 4.10 -2.66 -0.49
CA GLY A 157 5.31 -2.77 -1.32
C GLY A 157 5.32 -1.71 -2.42
N TYR A 158 4.21 -1.56 -3.14
CA TYR A 158 3.99 -0.45 -4.07
C TYR A 158 4.24 0.91 -3.39
N GLY A 159 3.66 1.11 -2.20
CA GLY A 159 3.88 2.32 -1.41
C GLY A 159 5.37 2.57 -1.15
N ALA A 160 6.12 1.55 -0.75
CA ALA A 160 7.55 1.66 -0.47
C ALA A 160 8.36 2.08 -1.71
N ILE A 161 8.16 1.43 -2.86
CA ILE A 161 8.89 1.78 -4.09
C ILE A 161 8.46 3.16 -4.65
N ILE A 162 7.18 3.53 -4.57
CA ILE A 162 6.71 4.85 -4.98
C ILE A 162 7.24 5.95 -4.06
N HIS A 163 7.34 5.68 -2.76
CA HIS A 163 7.96 6.62 -1.82
C HIS A 163 9.46 6.79 -2.08
N ALA A 164 10.17 5.71 -2.46
CA ALA A 164 11.55 5.80 -2.94
C ALA A 164 11.68 6.67 -4.20
N MET A 165 10.72 6.58 -5.11
CA MET A 165 10.70 7.37 -6.35
C MET A 165 10.33 8.83 -6.11
N LYS A 166 9.17 9.08 -5.51
CA LYS A 166 8.57 10.43 -5.45
C LYS A 166 8.95 11.22 -4.19
N TYR A 167 9.27 10.53 -3.10
CA TYR A 167 9.47 11.13 -1.77
C TYR A 167 10.82 10.74 -1.15
N ALA A 168 11.85 10.48 -1.97
CA ALA A 168 13.19 10.05 -1.56
C ALA A 168 13.83 10.92 -0.46
N LYS A 169 13.47 12.19 -0.37
CA LYS A 169 13.96 13.09 0.68
C LYS A 169 13.58 12.68 2.11
N HIS A 170 12.64 11.74 2.26
CA HIS A 170 12.19 11.25 3.56
C HIS A 170 12.78 9.88 3.94
N TRP A 171 13.29 9.13 2.95
CA TRP A 171 13.65 7.72 3.11
C TRP A 171 15.11 7.44 2.72
N GLY A 172 15.84 6.73 3.57
CA GLY A 172 17.20 6.28 3.29
C GLY A 172 17.26 4.87 2.66
N ALA A 173 16.29 4.02 2.97
CA ALA A 173 16.19 2.69 2.39
C ALA A 173 14.73 2.22 2.35
N ILE A 174 14.44 1.27 1.43
CA ILE A 174 13.11 0.68 1.30
C ILE A 174 13.17 -0.83 1.09
N ALA A 175 12.06 -1.52 1.45
CA ALA A 175 11.83 -2.89 1.01
C ALA A 175 10.42 -3.03 0.42
N ASP A 176 10.38 -3.56 -0.78
CA ASP A 176 9.20 -3.84 -1.58
C ASP A 176 8.98 -5.35 -1.65
N HIS A 177 7.95 -5.86 -0.97
CA HIS A 177 7.54 -7.26 -1.02
C HIS A 177 6.32 -7.39 -1.92
N SER A 178 6.46 -8.03 -3.07
CA SER A 178 5.34 -8.25 -4.01
C SER A 178 4.53 -6.98 -4.25
N GLY A 179 5.18 -5.83 -4.44
CA GLY A 179 4.52 -4.55 -4.69
C GLY A 179 3.92 -4.48 -6.08
N ASP A 180 2.75 -3.86 -6.17
CA ASP A 180 1.98 -3.76 -7.42
C ASP A 180 2.82 -3.13 -8.53
N ALA A 181 3.15 -3.90 -9.56
CA ALA A 181 3.92 -3.47 -10.71
C ALA A 181 3.44 -4.20 -11.97
N TYR A 182 3.58 -3.55 -13.15
CA TYR A 182 3.05 -4.03 -14.41
C TYR A 182 1.52 -4.11 -14.38
N PHE A 183 0.89 -2.94 -14.36
CA PHE A 183 -0.56 -2.77 -14.18
C PHE A 183 -1.40 -3.50 -15.22
N ASP A 184 -0.86 -3.74 -16.42
CA ASP A 184 -1.51 -4.56 -17.44
C ASP A 184 -1.77 -6.01 -16.96
N PHE A 185 -0.93 -6.53 -16.06
CA PHE A 185 -1.10 -7.87 -15.49
C PHE A 185 -1.79 -7.83 -14.13
N VAL A 186 -1.36 -6.96 -13.21
CA VAL A 186 -1.85 -6.97 -11.82
C VAL A 186 -3.30 -6.52 -11.70
N TYR A 187 -3.78 -5.61 -12.53
CA TYR A 187 -5.14 -5.07 -12.44
C TYR A 187 -6.02 -5.45 -13.63
N HIS A 188 -5.51 -5.38 -14.84
CA HIS A 188 -6.31 -5.52 -16.05
C HIS A 188 -6.94 -6.92 -16.16
N HIS A 189 -6.23 -7.97 -15.77
CA HIS A 189 -6.73 -9.35 -15.84
C HIS A 189 -7.99 -9.58 -15.00
N ASP A 190 -8.22 -8.78 -13.96
CA ASP A 190 -9.33 -8.94 -13.02
C ASP A 190 -10.56 -8.07 -13.36
N TRP A 191 -10.49 -7.24 -14.40
CA TRP A 191 -11.61 -6.38 -14.77
C TRP A 191 -12.89 -7.12 -15.18
N PRO A 192 -12.85 -8.25 -15.91
CA PRO A 192 -14.06 -9.02 -16.20
C PRO A 192 -14.82 -9.42 -14.93
N ASN A 193 -14.12 -9.84 -13.88
CA ASN A 193 -14.72 -10.19 -12.59
C ASN A 193 -15.33 -8.95 -11.92
N THR A 194 -14.60 -7.83 -11.92
CA THR A 194 -15.08 -6.54 -11.40
C THR A 194 -16.33 -6.07 -12.13
N LEU A 195 -16.39 -6.17 -13.46
CA LEU A 195 -17.56 -5.84 -14.26
C LEU A 195 -18.77 -6.69 -13.89
N ASN A 196 -18.57 -8.00 -13.71
CA ASN A 196 -19.63 -8.94 -13.30
C ASN A 196 -20.17 -8.60 -11.92
N GLU A 197 -19.32 -8.24 -10.95
CA GLU A 197 -19.75 -7.82 -9.63
C GLU A 197 -20.55 -6.51 -9.68
N LEU A 198 -20.05 -5.50 -10.37
CA LEU A 198 -20.72 -4.22 -10.53
C LEU A 198 -22.04 -4.34 -11.30
N ALA A 199 -22.15 -5.28 -12.26
CA ALA A 199 -23.36 -5.51 -13.03
C ALA A 199 -24.57 -5.97 -12.17
N LYS A 200 -24.33 -6.59 -11.02
CA LYS A 200 -25.38 -6.97 -10.06
C LYS A 200 -26.13 -5.75 -9.49
N PHE A 201 -25.53 -4.58 -9.55
CA PHE A 201 -26.03 -3.33 -9.00
C PHE A 201 -26.53 -2.33 -10.05
N ARG A 202 -26.69 -2.75 -11.30
CA ARG A 202 -27.27 -1.91 -12.37
C ARG A 202 -28.76 -1.65 -12.14
N GLU A 203 -29.29 -0.58 -12.73
CA GLU A 203 -30.73 -0.31 -12.68
C GLU A 203 -31.53 -1.35 -13.48
N PRO A 204 -32.54 -2.04 -12.87
CA PRO A 204 -33.32 -3.08 -13.54
C PRO A 204 -34.03 -2.59 -14.82
N LYS A 205 -34.56 -1.38 -14.82
CA LYS A 205 -35.30 -0.77 -15.95
C LYS A 205 -34.49 -0.57 -17.24
N ARG A 206 -33.17 -0.78 -17.19
CA ARG A 206 -32.31 -0.63 -18.36
C ARG A 206 -32.04 -1.92 -19.11
N LEU A 207 -32.56 -3.05 -18.61
CA LEU A 207 -32.44 -4.37 -19.25
C LEU A 207 -33.62 -4.72 -20.16
N GLU A 208 -34.72 -3.98 -20.06
CA GLU A 208 -35.90 -4.20 -20.89
C GLU A 208 -35.79 -3.41 -22.20
N GLY A 209 -35.42 -4.08 -23.26
CA GLY A 209 -35.39 -3.54 -24.61
C GLY A 209 -34.20 -4.00 -25.45
N PRO A 210 -34.29 -3.87 -26.79
CA PRO A 210 -33.17 -4.20 -27.66
C PRO A 210 -31.92 -3.37 -27.30
N TYR A 211 -30.76 -3.99 -27.32
CA TYR A 211 -29.47 -3.35 -27.03
C TYR A 211 -29.27 -2.02 -27.80
N ASN A 212 -29.76 -1.94 -29.04
CA ASN A 212 -29.70 -0.74 -29.87
C ASN A 212 -30.52 0.44 -29.32
N ALA A 213 -31.67 0.19 -28.69
CA ALA A 213 -32.50 1.26 -28.11
C ALA A 213 -31.85 1.91 -26.88
N LEU A 214 -31.03 1.15 -26.11
CA LEU A 214 -30.24 1.66 -25.01
C LEU A 214 -29.08 2.57 -25.50
N ALA A 215 -28.39 2.15 -26.55
CA ALA A 215 -27.32 2.92 -27.16
C ALA A 215 -27.85 4.26 -27.76
N GLU A 216 -28.99 4.25 -28.46
CA GLU A 216 -29.63 5.44 -29.00
C GLU A 216 -30.14 6.39 -27.90
N THR A 217 -30.73 5.86 -26.84
CA THR A 217 -31.20 6.68 -25.72
C THR A 217 -30.05 7.37 -25.00
N ARG A 218 -28.89 6.72 -24.88
CA ARG A 218 -27.66 7.29 -24.31
C ARG A 218 -27.09 8.38 -25.20
N ALA A 219 -26.98 8.11 -26.51
CA ALA A 219 -26.50 9.11 -27.48
C ALA A 219 -27.39 10.36 -27.49
N ARG A 220 -28.72 10.21 -27.47
CA ARG A 220 -29.68 11.32 -27.43
C ARG A 220 -29.61 12.13 -26.13
N LYS A 221 -29.24 11.49 -24.99
CA LYS A 221 -29.09 12.16 -23.68
C LYS A 221 -27.68 12.76 -23.47
N GLY A 222 -26.79 12.68 -24.45
CA GLY A 222 -25.41 13.18 -24.33
C GLY A 222 -24.60 12.44 -23.26
N LEU A 223 -24.97 11.22 -22.90
CA LEU A 223 -24.30 10.43 -21.89
C LEU A 223 -22.99 9.88 -22.46
N ALA A 224 -21.86 10.28 -21.87
CA ALA A 224 -20.53 9.88 -22.30
C ALA A 224 -20.35 8.35 -22.25
N VAL A 225 -19.53 7.82 -23.16
CA VAL A 225 -19.07 6.43 -23.15
C VAL A 225 -18.47 6.11 -21.77
N GLY A 226 -18.88 4.99 -21.18
CA GLY A 226 -18.41 4.59 -19.84
C GLY A 226 -19.12 5.25 -18.66
N PHE A 227 -20.31 5.82 -18.88
CA PHE A 227 -21.14 6.43 -17.83
C PHE A 227 -21.53 5.41 -16.75
N ASP A 228 -21.30 5.76 -15.50
CA ASP A 228 -21.81 5.03 -14.34
C ASP A 228 -23.27 5.43 -14.08
N ASP A 229 -24.18 4.45 -14.05
CA ASP A 229 -25.61 4.65 -13.74
C ASP A 229 -25.88 4.69 -12.24
N GLY A 230 -24.84 4.89 -11.43
CA GLY A 230 -24.90 4.83 -9.97
C GLY A 230 -24.65 3.43 -9.41
N ARG A 231 -24.35 2.43 -10.27
CA ARG A 231 -24.09 1.05 -9.82
C ARG A 231 -22.87 0.94 -8.91
N VAL A 232 -21.83 1.74 -9.16
CA VAL A 232 -20.62 1.74 -8.30
C VAL A 232 -20.98 2.22 -6.88
N ARG A 233 -21.80 3.28 -6.75
CA ARG A 233 -22.28 3.73 -5.43
C ARG A 233 -23.11 2.66 -4.74
N ARG A 234 -24.07 2.06 -5.45
CA ARG A 234 -24.91 0.98 -4.88
C ARG A 234 -24.09 -0.23 -4.47
N PHE A 235 -23.05 -0.59 -5.22
CA PHE A 235 -22.10 -1.63 -4.86
C PHE A 235 -21.38 -1.27 -3.56
N LEU A 236 -20.78 -0.08 -3.46
CA LEU A 236 -20.08 0.36 -2.25
C LEU A 236 -20.98 0.37 -1.03
N ASP A 237 -22.20 0.90 -1.15
CA ASP A 237 -23.19 0.94 -0.07
C ASP A 237 -23.62 -0.47 0.39
N ALA A 238 -23.62 -1.45 -0.51
CA ALA A 238 -23.91 -2.84 -0.20
C ALA A 238 -22.72 -3.54 0.47
N VAL A 239 -21.51 -3.34 -0.04
CA VAL A 239 -20.27 -3.94 0.49
C VAL A 239 -20.06 -3.56 1.96
N TRP A 240 -20.29 -2.28 2.32
CA TRP A 240 -20.12 -1.81 3.70
C TRP A 240 -21.17 -2.32 4.70
N LYS A 241 -22.23 -2.96 4.22
CA LYS A 241 -23.24 -3.64 5.05
C LYS A 241 -22.96 -5.13 5.22
N ARG A 242 -21.91 -5.66 4.58
CA ARG A 242 -21.54 -7.07 4.66
C ARG A 242 -20.72 -7.35 5.93
N GLU A 243 -20.99 -8.45 6.58
CA GLU A 243 -20.11 -8.99 7.63
C GLU A 243 -18.89 -9.69 7.04
N LYS A 244 -19.00 -10.17 5.79
CA LYS A 244 -17.95 -10.87 5.08
C LYS A 244 -18.03 -10.55 3.58
N LEU A 245 -16.90 -10.17 3.01
CA LEU A 245 -16.75 -10.04 1.55
C LEU A 245 -16.44 -11.38 0.91
N SER A 246 -17.02 -11.64 -0.25
CA SER A 246 -16.51 -12.66 -1.16
C SER A 246 -15.20 -12.20 -1.79
N THR A 247 -14.41 -13.14 -2.31
CA THR A 247 -13.17 -12.81 -3.05
C THR A 247 -13.45 -11.86 -4.23
N ALA A 248 -14.54 -12.10 -4.96
CA ALA A 248 -14.92 -11.26 -6.11
C ALA A 248 -15.32 -9.83 -5.69
N GLU A 249 -16.05 -9.66 -4.58
CA GLU A 249 -16.34 -8.32 -4.02
C GLU A 249 -15.06 -7.62 -3.55
N GLY A 250 -14.12 -8.37 -2.92
CA GLY A 250 -12.82 -7.85 -2.52
C GLY A 250 -11.99 -7.34 -3.70
N HIS A 251 -11.98 -8.06 -4.82
CA HIS A 251 -11.29 -7.64 -6.04
C HIS A 251 -12.01 -6.45 -6.71
N ALA A 252 -13.34 -6.44 -6.70
CA ALA A 252 -14.09 -5.33 -7.27
C ALA A 252 -13.85 -4.01 -6.48
N ILE A 253 -13.86 -4.05 -5.13
CA ILE A 253 -13.55 -2.86 -4.32
C ILE A 253 -12.09 -2.43 -4.51
N MET A 254 -11.15 -3.36 -4.71
CA MET A 254 -9.76 -3.04 -5.05
C MET A 254 -9.68 -2.24 -6.35
N ASN A 255 -10.30 -2.70 -7.43
CA ASN A 255 -10.30 -1.98 -8.71
C ASN A 255 -10.98 -0.60 -8.61
N VAL A 256 -12.05 -0.47 -7.83
CA VAL A 256 -12.70 0.83 -7.55
C VAL A 256 -11.75 1.75 -6.77
N CYS A 257 -11.06 1.24 -5.76
CA CYS A 257 -10.05 1.99 -5.02
C CYS A 257 -8.89 2.45 -5.91
N MET A 258 -8.40 1.57 -6.79
CA MET A 258 -7.34 1.91 -7.75
C MET A 258 -7.80 3.00 -8.73
N ALA A 259 -9.06 2.97 -9.16
CA ALA A 259 -9.63 4.04 -9.99
C ALA A 259 -9.63 5.39 -9.26
N ALA A 260 -10.07 5.40 -8.00
CA ALA A 260 -10.04 6.59 -7.15
C ALA A 260 -8.61 7.09 -6.87
N THR A 261 -7.65 6.16 -6.82
CA THR A 261 -6.23 6.48 -6.60
C THR A 261 -5.55 7.04 -7.86
N TYR A 262 -5.76 6.39 -9.02
CA TYR A 262 -4.97 6.61 -10.23
C TYR A 262 -5.65 7.48 -11.28
N ASP A 263 -6.98 7.61 -11.23
CA ASP A 263 -7.75 8.47 -12.14
C ASP A 263 -8.81 9.30 -11.41
N PRO A 264 -8.43 10.09 -10.37
CA PRO A 264 -9.36 10.99 -9.72
C PRO A 264 -9.86 12.04 -10.72
N ASP A 265 -11.16 12.30 -10.67
CA ASP A 265 -11.85 13.30 -11.49
C ASP A 265 -12.92 14.01 -10.66
N PRO A 266 -12.69 15.24 -10.15
CA PRO A 266 -13.66 15.97 -9.34
C PRO A 266 -15.01 16.23 -10.03
N LYS A 267 -15.07 16.09 -11.38
CA LYS A 267 -16.31 16.22 -12.15
C LYS A 267 -17.11 14.93 -12.24
N ALA A 268 -16.54 13.81 -11.81
CA ALA A 268 -17.26 12.54 -11.75
C ALA A 268 -18.10 12.45 -10.48
N PRO A 269 -19.26 11.75 -10.52
CA PRO A 269 -20.17 11.66 -9.36
C PRO A 269 -19.53 11.10 -8.08
N LEU A 270 -18.52 10.21 -8.23
CA LEU A 270 -17.76 9.61 -7.13
C LEU A 270 -16.36 10.21 -6.96
N GLY A 271 -16.04 11.28 -7.70
CA GLY A 271 -14.72 11.90 -7.67
C GLY A 271 -13.64 11.14 -8.45
N PHE A 272 -13.99 10.08 -9.19
CA PHE A 272 -13.07 9.28 -10.00
C PHE A 272 -13.77 8.62 -11.20
N ARG A 273 -12.99 8.02 -12.10
CA ARG A 273 -13.51 7.27 -13.25
C ARG A 273 -12.82 5.91 -13.37
N LEU A 274 -13.62 4.91 -13.79
CA LEU A 274 -13.12 3.59 -14.11
C LEU A 274 -12.46 3.59 -15.50
N PRO A 275 -11.45 2.73 -15.72
CA PRO A 275 -10.71 2.66 -16.98
C PRO A 275 -11.41 1.83 -18.07
N PHE A 276 -12.64 1.36 -17.82
CA PHE A 276 -13.42 0.53 -18.75
C PHE A 276 -14.87 0.98 -18.79
N ASN A 277 -15.51 0.63 -19.91
CA ASN A 277 -16.94 0.82 -20.11
C ASN A 277 -17.71 -0.21 -19.27
N LEU A 278 -18.62 0.24 -18.41
CA LEU A 278 -19.38 -0.62 -17.49
C LEU A 278 -20.39 -1.55 -18.14
N GLU A 279 -20.71 -1.35 -19.45
CA GLU A 279 -21.64 -2.18 -20.20
C GLU A 279 -20.91 -3.17 -21.13
N THR A 280 -19.89 -2.70 -21.82
CA THR A 280 -19.19 -3.48 -22.85
C THR A 280 -17.88 -4.09 -22.37
N GLY A 281 -17.33 -3.61 -21.26
CA GLY A 281 -15.97 -3.95 -20.82
C GLY A 281 -14.86 -3.32 -21.64
N GLU A 282 -15.20 -2.49 -22.66
CA GLU A 282 -14.22 -1.87 -23.53
C GLU A 282 -13.26 -0.97 -22.75
N LEU A 283 -11.95 -1.12 -23.02
CA LEU A 283 -10.91 -0.30 -22.43
C LEU A 283 -11.05 1.18 -22.84
N LEU A 284 -11.15 2.06 -21.88
CA LEU A 284 -11.11 3.50 -22.07
C LEU A 284 -9.65 3.97 -22.06
N GLY A 285 -8.99 3.94 -23.22
CA GLY A 285 -7.55 4.16 -23.35
C GLY A 285 -7.02 5.46 -22.72
N SER A 286 -7.81 6.55 -22.69
CA SER A 286 -7.43 7.79 -22.00
C SER A 286 -7.37 7.60 -20.48
N ARG A 287 -8.33 6.86 -19.91
CA ARG A 287 -8.39 6.56 -18.47
C ARG A 287 -7.29 5.60 -18.08
N TRP A 288 -7.08 4.55 -18.87
CA TRP A 288 -5.99 3.61 -18.63
C TRP A 288 -4.61 4.29 -18.66
N ARG A 289 -4.39 5.23 -19.56
CA ARG A 289 -3.14 6.01 -19.56
C ARG A 289 -2.91 6.81 -18.27
N ASN A 290 -3.97 7.21 -17.55
CA ASN A 290 -3.81 7.85 -16.23
C ASN A 290 -3.28 6.85 -15.20
N TRP A 291 -3.82 5.62 -15.16
CA TRP A 291 -3.30 4.56 -14.30
C TRP A 291 -1.82 4.27 -14.60
N LEU A 292 -1.46 4.12 -15.86
CA LEU A 292 -0.08 3.81 -16.27
C LEU A 292 0.95 4.88 -15.88
N LYS A 293 0.53 6.10 -15.54
CA LYS A 293 1.40 7.14 -14.97
C LYS A 293 1.83 6.84 -13.53
N HIS A 294 1.22 5.84 -12.91
CA HIS A 294 1.50 5.41 -11.55
C HIS A 294 2.21 4.04 -11.49
N ASP A 295 2.32 3.35 -12.62
CA ASP A 295 2.98 2.04 -12.69
C ASP A 295 4.50 2.17 -12.46
N PRO A 296 5.06 1.53 -11.41
CA PRO A 296 6.47 1.64 -11.06
C PRO A 296 7.42 1.33 -12.20
N ILE A 297 7.11 0.32 -13.01
CA ILE A 297 7.96 -0.05 -14.16
C ILE A 297 8.09 1.08 -15.19
N ARG A 298 7.12 1.99 -15.27
CA ARG A 298 7.14 3.14 -16.20
C ARG A 298 7.80 4.38 -15.59
N LEU A 299 8.03 4.36 -14.28
CA LEU A 299 8.52 5.52 -13.54
C LEU A 299 10.02 5.52 -13.27
N VAL A 300 10.71 4.36 -13.41
CA VAL A 300 12.14 4.21 -13.05
C VAL A 300 13.00 5.31 -13.68
N GLY A 301 12.94 5.51 -14.98
CA GLY A 301 13.76 6.49 -15.69
C GLY A 301 13.50 7.93 -15.21
N ARG A 302 12.23 8.28 -14.97
CA ARG A 302 11.84 9.62 -14.49
C ARG A 302 12.40 9.91 -13.09
N TYR A 303 12.49 8.91 -12.22
CA TYR A 303 12.90 9.06 -10.83
C TYR A 303 14.27 8.44 -10.51
N ALA A 304 15.05 8.14 -11.54
CA ALA A 304 16.37 7.52 -11.39
C ALA A 304 17.30 8.33 -10.47
N ALA A 305 17.27 9.66 -10.54
CA ALA A 305 18.06 10.52 -9.67
C ALA A 305 17.70 10.32 -8.18
N ASN A 306 16.41 10.26 -7.85
CA ASN A 306 15.94 10.02 -6.50
C ASN A 306 16.33 8.61 -6.01
N LEU A 307 16.11 7.58 -6.82
CA LEU A 307 16.41 6.20 -6.48
C LEU A 307 17.92 5.99 -6.20
N ARG A 308 18.82 6.66 -6.94
CA ARG A 308 20.26 6.60 -6.69
C ARG A 308 20.69 7.17 -5.33
N THR A 309 19.85 8.01 -4.71
CA THR A 309 20.15 8.60 -3.40
C THR A 309 19.86 7.66 -2.22
N LEU A 310 19.19 6.53 -2.44
CA LEU A 310 18.90 5.59 -1.38
C LEU A 310 20.13 4.74 -1.04
N LYS A 311 20.30 4.46 0.24
CA LYS A 311 21.34 3.57 0.77
C LYS A 311 21.01 2.09 0.51
N GLY A 312 19.72 1.75 0.36
CA GLY A 312 19.28 0.39 0.10
C GLY A 312 17.90 0.33 -0.55
N ILE A 313 17.78 -0.50 -1.57
CA ILE A 313 16.53 -0.89 -2.21
C ILE A 313 16.49 -2.41 -2.23
N TYR A 314 15.51 -2.99 -1.54
CA TYR A 314 15.25 -4.42 -1.52
C TYR A 314 13.91 -4.69 -2.20
N ILE A 315 13.86 -5.69 -3.07
CA ILE A 315 12.65 -6.08 -3.80
C ILE A 315 12.60 -7.61 -3.79
N ASP A 316 11.45 -8.18 -3.42
CA ASP A 316 11.23 -9.60 -3.63
C ASP A 316 9.77 -9.92 -4.00
N CYS A 317 9.58 -11.10 -4.62
CA CYS A 317 8.27 -11.60 -4.98
C CYS A 317 8.27 -13.12 -5.04
N GLY A 318 7.18 -13.75 -4.60
CA GLY A 318 6.95 -15.16 -4.84
C GLY A 318 6.72 -15.42 -6.34
N TRP A 319 7.42 -16.41 -6.95
CA TRP A 319 7.27 -16.66 -8.39
C TRP A 319 5.93 -17.30 -8.78
N ARG A 320 5.15 -17.76 -7.77
CA ARG A 320 3.77 -18.27 -7.92
C ARG A 320 2.72 -17.24 -7.49
N ASP A 321 3.05 -15.97 -7.47
CA ASP A 321 2.15 -14.86 -7.10
C ASP A 321 0.91 -14.88 -8.00
N GLN A 322 -0.28 -15.03 -7.39
CA GLN A 322 -1.57 -15.17 -8.11
C GLN A 322 -2.07 -13.85 -8.71
N TYR A 323 -1.48 -12.71 -8.33
CA TYR A 323 -1.73 -11.41 -8.97
C TYR A 323 -0.74 -11.12 -10.10
N HIS A 324 0.13 -12.09 -10.43
CA HIS A 324 1.14 -11.98 -11.50
C HIS A 324 2.19 -10.87 -11.28
N ILE A 325 2.35 -10.40 -10.04
CA ILE A 325 3.26 -9.32 -9.67
C ILE A 325 4.72 -9.67 -9.96
N HIS A 326 5.10 -10.96 -9.88
CA HIS A 326 6.45 -11.43 -10.19
C HIS A 326 6.92 -11.05 -11.61
N TYR A 327 6.04 -10.94 -12.60
CA TYR A 327 6.42 -10.41 -13.91
C TYR A 327 6.75 -8.92 -13.84
N GLY A 328 5.97 -8.16 -13.08
CA GLY A 328 6.22 -6.74 -12.85
C GLY A 328 7.51 -6.48 -12.09
N THR A 329 7.80 -7.25 -11.04
CA THR A 329 9.04 -7.11 -10.26
C THR A 329 10.29 -7.48 -11.07
N ARG A 330 10.22 -8.47 -11.98
CA ARG A 330 11.30 -8.77 -12.94
C ARG A 330 11.59 -7.57 -13.84
N ILE A 331 10.54 -6.99 -14.45
CA ILE A 331 10.67 -5.80 -15.31
C ILE A 331 11.20 -4.62 -14.49
N LEU A 332 10.70 -4.41 -13.27
CA LEU A 332 11.16 -3.34 -12.39
C LEU A 332 12.66 -3.49 -12.09
N SER A 333 13.08 -4.68 -11.66
CA SER A 333 14.50 -4.99 -11.38
C SER A 333 15.38 -4.78 -12.61
N GLN A 334 14.96 -5.24 -13.80
CA GLN A 334 15.68 -5.02 -15.04
C GLN A 334 15.85 -3.52 -15.33
N ARG A 335 14.79 -2.73 -15.24
CA ARG A 335 14.83 -1.29 -15.51
C ARG A 335 15.66 -0.51 -14.50
N LEU A 336 15.66 -0.95 -13.23
CA LEU A 336 16.57 -0.39 -12.21
C LEU A 336 18.03 -0.65 -12.58
N ALA A 337 18.36 -1.88 -12.98
CA ALA A 337 19.72 -2.26 -13.41
C ALA A 337 20.16 -1.47 -14.66
N GLU A 338 19.32 -1.38 -15.69
CA GLU A 338 19.54 -0.59 -16.90
C GLU A 338 19.77 0.90 -16.61
N SER A 339 19.11 1.41 -15.55
CA SER A 339 19.26 2.79 -15.08
C SER A 339 20.46 2.98 -14.14
N GLY A 340 21.29 1.96 -13.91
CA GLY A 340 22.44 1.99 -13.00
C GLY A 340 22.06 2.19 -11.53
N ILE A 341 20.87 1.72 -11.13
CA ILE A 341 20.38 1.82 -9.74
C ILE A 341 20.68 0.51 -9.02
N ARG A 342 21.54 0.60 -7.99
CA ARG A 342 21.89 -0.56 -7.17
C ARG A 342 20.70 -0.98 -6.31
N HIS A 343 20.32 -2.25 -6.39
CA HIS A 343 19.24 -2.87 -5.62
C HIS A 343 19.51 -4.33 -5.36
N THR A 344 18.79 -4.92 -4.42
CA THR A 344 18.74 -6.37 -4.20
C THR A 344 17.40 -6.88 -4.68
N TYR A 345 17.42 -7.88 -5.55
CA TYR A 345 16.21 -8.56 -6.04
C TYR A 345 16.27 -10.04 -5.71
N GLN A 346 15.16 -10.61 -5.23
CA GLN A 346 15.01 -12.03 -4.94
C GLN A 346 13.65 -12.55 -5.40
N GLU A 347 13.64 -13.77 -5.95
CA GLU A 347 12.42 -14.57 -6.07
C GLU A 347 12.45 -15.75 -5.11
N PHE A 348 11.30 -16.21 -4.68
CA PHE A 348 11.18 -17.34 -3.78
C PHE A 348 10.01 -18.24 -4.18
N ASP A 349 10.05 -19.50 -3.76
CA ASP A 349 9.04 -20.49 -4.11
C ASP A 349 7.82 -20.40 -3.21
N ASP A 350 6.99 -19.37 -3.45
CA ASP A 350 5.71 -19.17 -2.79
C ASP A 350 4.77 -18.29 -3.64
N ASN A 351 3.55 -18.05 -3.12
CA ASN A 351 2.53 -17.19 -3.71
C ASN A 351 2.52 -15.79 -3.05
N HIS A 352 1.39 -15.05 -3.15
CA HIS A 352 1.23 -13.72 -2.55
C HIS A 352 0.87 -13.74 -1.06
N SER A 353 0.29 -14.85 -0.57
CA SER A 353 -0.33 -14.89 0.75
C SER A 353 0.66 -15.39 1.82
N ASP A 354 0.53 -14.86 3.04
CA ASP A 354 1.26 -15.33 4.24
C ASP A 354 2.80 -15.36 4.13
N VAL A 355 3.36 -14.50 3.26
CA VAL A 355 4.80 -14.41 3.00
C VAL A 355 5.55 -13.46 3.94
N ASP A 356 4.97 -13.09 5.07
CA ASP A 356 5.58 -12.20 6.07
C ASP A 356 6.93 -12.71 6.60
N TYR A 357 7.22 -14.01 6.47
CA TYR A 357 8.53 -14.58 6.80
C TYR A 357 9.68 -13.98 5.96
N ARG A 358 9.36 -13.36 4.82
CA ARG A 358 10.34 -12.66 3.99
C ARG A 358 10.94 -11.42 4.67
N MET A 359 10.21 -10.87 5.65
CA MET A 359 10.74 -9.80 6.49
C MET A 359 11.99 -10.24 7.31
N ASP A 360 12.20 -11.54 7.53
CA ASP A 360 13.44 -12.07 8.14
C ASP A 360 14.69 -11.76 7.29
N VAL A 361 14.53 -11.48 6.00
CA VAL A 361 15.59 -11.07 5.09
C VAL A 361 15.67 -9.56 4.94
N SER A 362 14.50 -8.92 4.72
CA SER A 362 14.45 -7.48 4.39
C SER A 362 14.70 -6.59 5.61
N LEU A 363 14.21 -6.93 6.81
CA LEU A 363 14.43 -6.11 8.01
C LEU A 363 15.91 -6.00 8.40
N PRO A 364 16.70 -7.11 8.43
CA PRO A 364 18.14 -7.02 8.58
C PRO A 364 18.85 -6.22 7.47
N PHE A 365 18.38 -6.33 6.22
CA PHE A 365 18.91 -5.52 5.11
C PHE A 365 18.68 -4.03 5.37
N LEU A 366 17.44 -3.63 5.70
CA LEU A 366 17.09 -2.25 6.01
C LEU A 366 17.90 -1.71 7.19
N TYR A 367 18.02 -2.50 8.27
CA TYR A 367 18.80 -2.09 9.42
C TYR A 367 20.26 -1.83 9.06
N ARG A 368 20.90 -2.73 8.28
CA ARG A 368 22.29 -2.53 7.84
C ARG A 368 22.48 -1.26 7.01
N ALA A 369 21.51 -0.92 6.18
CA ALA A 369 21.55 0.30 5.37
C ALA A 369 21.35 1.59 6.21
N LEU A 370 20.58 1.50 7.32
CA LEU A 370 20.11 2.66 8.08
C LEU A 370 20.80 2.85 9.44
N LYS A 371 21.54 1.86 9.93
CA LYS A 371 22.28 1.99 11.18
C LYS A 371 23.26 3.17 11.14
N PRO A 372 23.53 3.82 12.28
CA PRO A 372 24.54 4.87 12.37
C PRO A 372 25.93 4.35 12.05
#